data_ae71918543ef9678fd26bc4e9730a1f3
#
_entry.id   ae71918543ef9678fd26bc4e9730a1f3
#
_cell.length_a   1.000
_cell.length_b   1.000
_cell.length_c   1.000
_cell.angle_alpha   90.00
_cell.angle_beta   90.00
_cell.angle_gamma   90.00
#
_symmetry.space_group_name_H-M   'P 1'
#
loop_
_entity.id
_entity.type
_entity.pdbx_description
1 polymer ?
#
loop_
_entity_poly.entity_id
_entity_poly.type
_entity_poly.pdbx_seq_one_letter_code
_entity_poly.pdbx_strand_id
1 'polypeptide(L)'
;MRFSTLTLCTAIVAAAPLGAQEKAIDTERSTITIHVGKSGLLSAAAHDHTVNAPISSGTIVESGAQHIEFRVETAKMKVKPDPKIDAKDEATIQTHMEEMVLETKKFPEITFRSSRVQKLADGQWKVDGDLTLHGVSKAVSLTVKQTGESYATHTVLKQTDFGITPISIGGGMIKVKDEVQLDFQIFARPN
;
A
#
# COMPACT_ATOMS: atom_id res chain seq x y z
N MET A 1 8.84 -38.82 69.26
CA MET A 1 7.91 -37.97 68.39
C MET A 1 8.76 -37.34 67.34
N ARG A 2 8.65 -37.77 66.06
CA ARG A 2 9.36 -37.16 64.88
C ARG A 2 8.33 -36.43 64.06
N PHE A 3 8.43 -35.16 64.01
CA PHE A 3 7.61 -34.27 63.08
C PHE A 3 8.27 -34.24 61.72
N SER A 4 7.60 -34.80 60.69
CA SER A 4 7.98 -34.73 59.31
C SER A 4 7.39 -33.42 58.75
N THR A 5 8.22 -32.48 58.37
CA THR A 5 7.82 -31.24 57.69
C THR A 5 7.68 -31.55 56.20
N LEU A 6 6.45 -31.43 55.70
CA LEU A 6 6.12 -31.59 54.27
C LEU A 6 6.32 -30.22 53.55
N THR A 7 7.37 -30.12 52.78
CA THR A 7 7.65 -28.90 51.96
C THR A 7 6.83 -28.97 50.68
N LEU A 8 5.82 -28.08 50.59
CA LEU A 8 5.00 -27.90 49.39
C LEU A 8 5.76 -27.05 48.37
N CYS A 9 6.31 -27.68 47.33
CA CYS A 9 6.88 -26.95 46.17
C CYS A 9 5.76 -26.41 45.28
N THR A 10 5.50 -25.12 45.33
CA THR A 10 4.60 -24.43 44.40
C THR A 10 5.33 -24.18 43.09
N ALA A 11 5.00 -24.95 42.05
CA ALA A 11 5.51 -24.68 40.69
C ALA A 11 4.82 -23.45 40.11
N ILE A 12 5.56 -22.36 39.96
CA ILE A 12 5.12 -21.18 39.24
C ILE A 12 5.24 -21.49 37.74
N VAL A 13 4.11 -21.75 37.08
CA VAL A 13 4.04 -21.83 35.63
C VAL A 13 4.10 -20.41 35.12
N ALA A 14 5.26 -19.99 34.62
CA ALA A 14 5.42 -18.73 33.87
C ALA A 14 4.67 -18.88 32.53
N ALA A 15 3.52 -18.22 32.41
CA ALA A 15 2.86 -18.07 31.13
C ALA A 15 3.76 -17.21 30.25
N ALA A 16 4.36 -17.77 29.20
CA ALA A 16 5.04 -17.04 28.18
C ALA A 16 4.01 -16.08 27.52
N PRO A 17 4.35 -14.80 27.29
CA PRO A 17 3.46 -13.91 26.54
C PRO A 17 3.26 -14.54 25.14
N LEU A 18 2.00 -14.69 24.71
CA LEU A 18 1.71 -14.98 23.32
C LEU A 18 2.27 -13.79 22.53
N GLY A 19 3.45 -13.96 21.92
CA GLY A 19 4.08 -12.98 21.09
C GLY A 19 3.14 -12.58 19.95
N ALA A 20 3.06 -11.30 19.65
CA ALA A 20 2.37 -10.82 18.46
C ALA A 20 2.90 -11.59 17.25
N GLN A 21 2.00 -12.24 16.50
CA GLN A 21 2.39 -13.04 15.35
C GLN A 21 2.56 -12.12 14.16
N GLU A 22 3.83 -11.80 13.85
CA GLU A 22 4.22 -11.00 12.71
C GLU A 22 4.35 -11.89 11.47
N LYS A 23 3.69 -11.51 10.38
CA LYS A 23 3.75 -12.17 9.08
C LYS A 23 4.37 -11.25 8.07
N ALA A 24 5.33 -11.74 7.29
CA ALA A 24 5.83 -10.99 6.15
C ALA A 24 4.75 -10.89 5.07
N ILE A 25 4.72 -9.76 4.35
CA ILE A 25 3.93 -9.64 3.13
C ILE A 25 4.55 -10.50 2.04
N ASP A 26 3.71 -11.25 1.34
CA ASP A 26 4.12 -11.99 0.13
C ASP A 26 4.25 -11.02 -1.03
N THR A 27 5.47 -10.58 -1.30
CA THR A 27 5.78 -9.56 -2.30
C THR A 27 5.58 -10.02 -3.75
N GLU A 28 5.54 -11.33 -3.99
CA GLU A 28 5.30 -11.89 -5.33
C GLU A 28 3.80 -11.87 -5.70
N ARG A 29 2.94 -12.05 -4.69
CA ARG A 29 1.48 -12.08 -4.86
C ARG A 29 0.82 -10.74 -4.59
N SER A 30 1.51 -9.82 -3.88
CA SER A 30 0.96 -8.55 -3.45
C SER A 30 1.24 -7.44 -4.45
N THR A 31 0.22 -6.63 -4.73
CA THR A 31 0.34 -5.50 -5.65
C THR A 31 -0.62 -4.38 -5.30
N ILE A 32 -0.26 -3.18 -5.73
CA ILE A 32 -1.13 -2.01 -5.76
C ILE A 32 -1.33 -1.66 -7.23
N THR A 33 -2.58 -1.66 -7.67
CA THR A 33 -2.96 -1.21 -9.01
C THR A 33 -3.48 0.22 -8.93
N ILE A 34 -2.92 1.12 -9.72
CA ILE A 34 -3.27 2.54 -9.72
C ILE A 34 -3.91 2.87 -11.07
N HIS A 35 -5.14 3.38 -11.02
CA HIS A 35 -5.90 3.81 -12.20
C HIS A 35 -5.81 5.31 -12.33
N VAL A 36 -5.21 5.75 -13.43
CA VAL A 36 -4.93 7.16 -13.75
C VAL A 36 -5.87 7.60 -14.86
N GLY A 37 -6.84 8.42 -14.52
CA GLY A 37 -7.83 8.92 -15.47
C GLY A 37 -7.37 10.19 -16.19
N LYS A 38 -8.04 10.47 -17.29
CA LYS A 38 -7.83 11.66 -18.13
C LYS A 38 -8.96 12.68 -17.96
N SER A 39 -8.65 13.93 -18.29
CA SER A 39 -9.59 15.06 -18.30
C SER A 39 -9.17 16.11 -19.33
N GLY A 40 -9.95 17.18 -19.47
CA GLY A 40 -9.73 18.27 -20.43
C GLY A 40 -10.57 18.16 -21.69
N LEU A 41 -10.58 19.24 -22.50
CA LEU A 41 -11.45 19.37 -23.68
C LEU A 41 -11.17 18.31 -24.75
N LEU A 42 -9.93 17.88 -24.90
CA LEU A 42 -9.50 16.86 -25.86
C LEU A 42 -9.24 15.51 -25.21
N SER A 43 -9.80 15.26 -24.00
CA SER A 43 -9.61 13.99 -23.29
C SER A 43 -10.10 12.77 -24.06
N ALA A 44 -11.01 12.91 -25.01
CA ALA A 44 -11.44 11.82 -25.89
C ALA A 44 -10.31 11.23 -26.74
N ALA A 45 -9.30 12.05 -27.08
CA ALA A 45 -8.12 11.61 -27.82
C ALA A 45 -6.98 11.10 -26.94
N ALA A 46 -7.16 11.09 -25.61
CA ALA A 46 -6.18 10.58 -24.66
C ALA A 46 -6.59 9.18 -24.16
N HIS A 47 -5.71 8.52 -23.41
CA HIS A 47 -5.92 7.21 -22.82
C HIS A 47 -5.90 7.29 -21.30
N ASP A 48 -6.66 6.44 -20.63
CA ASP A 48 -6.49 6.17 -19.21
C ASP A 48 -5.32 5.18 -19.05
N HIS A 49 -4.55 5.31 -17.98
CA HIS A 49 -3.40 4.45 -17.75
C HIS A 49 -3.60 3.65 -16.46
N THR A 50 -3.06 2.46 -16.47
CA THR A 50 -2.97 1.61 -15.27
C THR A 50 -1.50 1.43 -14.91
N VAL A 51 -1.16 1.71 -13.65
CA VAL A 51 0.20 1.51 -13.13
C VAL A 51 0.18 0.37 -12.13
N ASN A 52 1.13 -0.54 -12.26
CA ASN A 52 1.40 -1.59 -11.30
C ASN A 52 2.51 -1.11 -10.36
N ALA A 53 2.24 -1.12 -9.06
CA ALA A 53 3.19 -0.79 -7.99
C ALA A 53 3.40 -2.02 -7.11
N PRO A 54 4.45 -2.83 -7.37
CA PRO A 54 4.74 -4.02 -6.60
C PRO A 54 5.21 -3.63 -5.20
N ILE A 55 4.71 -4.32 -4.17
CA ILE A 55 5.19 -4.16 -2.81
C ILE A 55 6.59 -4.77 -2.71
N SER A 56 7.57 -4.00 -2.25
CA SER A 56 8.96 -4.44 -2.15
C SER A 56 9.26 -5.14 -0.83
N SER A 57 8.58 -4.73 0.25
CA SER A 57 8.66 -5.34 1.58
C SER A 57 7.48 -4.90 2.45
N GLY A 58 7.22 -5.62 3.53
CA GLY A 58 6.23 -5.23 4.52
C GLY A 58 5.90 -6.34 5.48
N THR A 59 5.18 -5.97 6.55
CA THR A 59 4.75 -6.88 7.61
C THR A 59 3.32 -6.60 8.04
N ILE A 60 2.65 -7.65 8.53
CA ILE A 60 1.31 -7.60 9.11
C ILE A 60 1.34 -8.30 10.45
N VAL A 61 0.89 -7.63 11.49
CA VAL A 61 0.68 -8.18 12.83
C VAL A 61 -0.81 -8.32 13.08
N GLU A 62 -1.32 -9.55 13.15
CA GLU A 62 -2.75 -9.85 13.24
C GLU A 62 -3.26 -9.94 14.69
N SER A 63 -2.37 -10.10 15.68
CA SER A 63 -2.71 -10.29 17.09
C SER A 63 -1.89 -9.37 18.01
N GLY A 64 -2.41 -9.07 19.18
CA GLY A 64 -1.77 -8.12 20.10
C GLY A 64 -1.88 -6.69 19.60
N ALA A 65 -0.77 -5.98 19.50
CA ALA A 65 -0.69 -4.63 18.90
C ALA A 65 -0.74 -4.75 17.38
N GLN A 66 -1.96 -4.86 16.83
CA GLN A 66 -2.20 -5.01 15.40
C GLN A 66 -1.56 -3.88 14.62
N HIS A 67 -0.83 -4.26 13.57
CA HIS A 67 -0.04 -3.33 12.79
C HIS A 67 0.14 -3.81 11.35
N ILE A 68 0.22 -2.88 10.41
CA ILE A 68 0.66 -3.12 9.03
C ILE A 68 1.62 -2.03 8.59
N GLU A 69 2.69 -2.44 7.95
CA GLU A 69 3.57 -1.55 7.22
C GLU A 69 4.01 -2.17 5.91
N PHE A 70 4.22 -1.34 4.91
CA PHE A 70 4.78 -1.77 3.62
C PHE A 70 5.57 -0.65 2.94
N ARG A 71 6.38 -1.08 1.97
CA ARG A 71 7.21 -0.23 1.14
C ARG A 71 7.05 -0.61 -0.33
N VAL A 72 7.04 0.41 -1.18
CA VAL A 72 7.12 0.29 -2.65
C VAL A 72 8.33 1.06 -3.13
N GLU A 73 9.18 0.44 -3.93
CA GLU A 73 10.26 1.11 -4.64
C GLU A 73 9.71 1.76 -5.90
N THR A 74 9.77 3.09 -6.01
CA THR A 74 9.15 3.85 -7.11
C THR A 74 9.73 3.47 -8.47
N ALA A 75 11.00 3.13 -8.55
CA ALA A 75 11.66 2.67 -9.77
C ALA A 75 11.14 1.30 -10.29
N LYS A 76 10.45 0.52 -9.45
CA LYS A 76 9.84 -0.75 -9.84
C LYS A 76 8.40 -0.60 -10.33
N MET A 77 7.82 0.59 -10.23
CA MET A 77 6.48 0.86 -10.72
C MET A 77 6.46 0.84 -12.25
N LYS A 78 5.43 0.22 -12.84
CA LYS A 78 5.33 0.05 -14.29
C LYS A 78 3.94 0.42 -14.80
N VAL A 79 3.91 1.25 -15.83
CA VAL A 79 2.71 1.47 -16.63
C VAL A 79 2.39 0.17 -17.35
N LYS A 80 1.14 -0.30 -17.23
CA LYS A 80 0.70 -1.52 -17.94
C LYS A 80 0.56 -1.20 -19.43
N PRO A 81 1.03 -2.10 -20.32
CA PRO A 81 0.82 -1.94 -21.75
C PRO A 81 -0.66 -1.80 -22.12
N ASP A 82 -0.96 -0.91 -23.05
CA ASP A 82 -2.28 -0.75 -23.67
C ASP A 82 -2.16 -1.06 -25.18
N PRO A 83 -2.88 -2.05 -25.71
CA PRO A 83 -2.83 -2.40 -27.13
C PRO A 83 -3.18 -1.26 -28.10
N LYS A 84 -3.74 -0.15 -27.59
CA LYS A 84 -4.10 1.04 -28.37
C LYS A 84 -2.98 2.07 -28.43
N ILE A 85 -1.88 1.85 -27.74
CA ILE A 85 -0.74 2.77 -27.63
C ILE A 85 0.48 2.06 -28.23
N ASP A 86 1.25 2.76 -29.05
CA ASP A 86 2.47 2.18 -29.60
C ASP A 86 3.61 2.12 -28.55
N ALA A 87 4.59 1.25 -28.77
CA ALA A 87 5.68 1.00 -27.82
C ALA A 87 6.53 2.26 -27.53
N LYS A 88 6.61 3.21 -28.47
CA LYS A 88 7.36 4.46 -28.27
C LYS A 88 6.61 5.38 -27.30
N ASP A 89 5.31 5.48 -27.48
CA ASP A 89 4.47 6.29 -26.61
C ASP A 89 4.36 5.65 -25.21
N GLU A 90 4.26 4.32 -25.10
CA GLU A 90 4.34 3.59 -23.82
C GLU A 90 5.65 3.91 -23.08
N ALA A 91 6.80 3.86 -23.77
CA ALA A 91 8.09 4.20 -23.17
C ALA A 91 8.14 5.67 -22.71
N THR A 92 7.52 6.58 -23.46
CA THR A 92 7.43 8.00 -23.11
C THR A 92 6.57 8.21 -21.87
N ILE A 93 5.42 7.52 -21.76
CA ILE A 93 4.54 7.57 -20.59
C ILE A 93 5.25 7.04 -19.34
N GLN A 94 5.97 5.91 -19.47
CA GLN A 94 6.78 5.36 -18.38
C GLN A 94 7.84 6.38 -17.90
N THR A 95 8.58 6.98 -18.83
CA THR A 95 9.59 8.01 -18.52
C THR A 95 8.97 9.23 -17.83
N HIS A 96 7.84 9.74 -18.32
CA HIS A 96 7.15 10.85 -17.68
C HIS A 96 6.68 10.52 -16.27
N MET A 97 6.17 9.31 -16.05
CA MET A 97 5.81 8.85 -14.70
C MET A 97 7.02 8.83 -13.78
N GLU A 98 8.16 8.30 -14.23
CA GLU A 98 9.38 8.16 -13.43
C GLU A 98 10.05 9.52 -13.14
N GLU A 99 10.15 10.39 -14.14
CA GLU A 99 10.97 11.60 -14.05
C GLU A 99 10.18 12.86 -13.67
N MET A 100 8.91 12.96 -14.08
CA MET A 100 8.13 14.20 -13.90
C MET A 100 7.04 14.05 -12.82
N VAL A 101 6.48 12.86 -12.65
CA VAL A 101 5.38 12.63 -11.68
C VAL A 101 5.92 12.15 -10.34
N LEU A 102 6.67 11.07 -10.34
CA LEU A 102 7.19 10.45 -9.14
C LEU A 102 8.58 10.96 -8.74
N GLU A 103 9.33 11.55 -9.67
CA GLU A 103 10.73 11.98 -9.46
C GLU A 103 11.54 10.87 -8.75
N THR A 104 11.52 9.64 -9.32
CA THR A 104 11.95 8.40 -8.65
C THR A 104 13.37 8.45 -8.11
N LYS A 105 14.25 9.25 -8.72
CA LYS A 105 15.63 9.48 -8.23
C LYS A 105 15.68 10.29 -6.92
N LYS A 106 14.69 11.17 -6.72
CA LYS A 106 14.61 12.04 -5.55
C LYS A 106 13.73 11.41 -4.45
N PHE A 107 12.68 10.72 -4.86
CA PHE A 107 11.73 10.05 -3.99
C PHE A 107 11.67 8.55 -4.32
N PRO A 108 12.70 7.77 -3.94
CA PRO A 108 12.85 6.38 -4.35
C PRO A 108 11.83 5.43 -3.73
N GLU A 109 11.10 5.86 -2.71
CA GLU A 109 10.22 4.99 -1.93
C GLU A 109 8.88 5.62 -1.62
N ILE A 110 7.85 4.78 -1.61
CA ILE A 110 6.55 5.06 -1.03
C ILE A 110 6.41 4.15 0.19
N THR A 111 6.00 4.69 1.33
CA THR A 111 5.85 3.92 2.56
C THR A 111 4.48 4.14 3.18
N PHE A 112 3.94 3.09 3.77
CA PHE A 112 2.76 3.16 4.62
C PHE A 112 3.07 2.52 5.97
N ARG A 113 2.60 3.16 7.05
CA ARG A 113 2.66 2.62 8.40
C ARG A 113 1.36 2.91 9.14
N SER A 114 0.70 1.86 9.61
CA SER A 114 -0.52 2.04 10.40
C SER A 114 -0.21 2.63 11.77
N SER A 115 -1.05 3.55 12.20
CA SER A 115 -1.08 4.09 13.57
C SER A 115 -2.16 3.42 14.40
N ARG A 116 -3.20 2.87 13.75
CA ARG A 116 -4.32 2.20 14.40
C ARG A 116 -4.96 1.18 13.47
N VAL A 117 -5.26 -0.01 14.03
CA VAL A 117 -6.03 -1.05 13.34
C VAL A 117 -7.22 -1.42 14.23
N GLN A 118 -8.44 -1.44 13.67
CA GLN A 118 -9.66 -1.75 14.39
C GLN A 118 -10.50 -2.75 13.59
N LYS A 119 -10.94 -3.80 14.26
CA LYS A 119 -11.94 -4.72 13.69
C LYS A 119 -13.30 -4.02 13.66
N LEU A 120 -13.94 -3.97 12.49
CA LEU A 120 -15.30 -3.42 12.31
C LEU A 120 -16.34 -4.53 12.36
N ALA A 121 -16.13 -5.59 11.58
CA ALA A 121 -16.98 -6.77 11.47
C ALA A 121 -16.10 -7.97 11.10
N ASP A 122 -16.70 -9.15 10.92
CA ASP A 122 -15.93 -10.32 10.49
C ASP A 122 -15.34 -10.10 9.09
N GLY A 123 -14.02 -10.21 9.01
CA GLY A 123 -13.26 -9.96 7.79
C GLY A 123 -13.20 -8.47 7.37
N GLN A 124 -13.63 -7.52 8.21
CA GLN A 124 -13.51 -6.08 7.91
C GLN A 124 -12.72 -5.34 8.98
N TRP A 125 -11.81 -4.49 8.52
CA TRP A 125 -10.88 -3.75 9.36
C TRP A 125 -10.84 -2.29 8.95
N LYS A 126 -10.80 -1.39 9.91
CA LYS A 126 -10.42 0.00 9.70
C LYS A 126 -8.95 0.14 10.02
N VAL A 127 -8.19 0.67 9.08
CA VAL A 127 -6.75 0.90 9.20
C VAL A 127 -6.49 2.39 9.01
N ASP A 128 -6.10 3.05 10.07
CA ASP A 128 -5.63 4.44 10.04
C ASP A 128 -4.09 4.41 10.05
N GLY A 129 -3.43 5.28 9.30
CA GLY A 129 -1.97 5.30 9.20
C GLY A 129 -1.46 6.47 8.38
N ASP A 130 -0.14 6.55 8.26
CA ASP A 130 0.55 7.57 7.50
C ASP A 130 1.08 6.98 6.19
N LEU A 131 0.67 7.59 5.09
CA LEU A 131 1.20 7.33 3.75
C LEU A 131 2.21 8.41 3.41
N THR A 132 3.45 8.00 3.11
CA THR A 132 4.47 8.89 2.59
C THR A 132 4.66 8.63 1.09
N LEU A 133 4.38 9.63 0.29
CA LEU A 133 4.49 9.63 -1.16
C LEU A 133 5.13 10.95 -1.60
N HIS A 134 6.07 10.90 -2.54
CA HIS A 134 6.74 12.08 -3.08
C HIS A 134 7.34 13.00 -1.98
N GLY A 135 7.85 12.40 -0.89
CA GLY A 135 8.41 13.11 0.26
C GLY A 135 7.39 13.78 1.18
N VAL A 136 6.10 13.68 0.91
CA VAL A 136 5.02 14.22 1.74
C VAL A 136 4.32 13.08 2.49
N SER A 137 4.15 13.22 3.82
CA SER A 137 3.42 12.25 4.64
C SER A 137 2.02 12.78 4.96
N LYS A 138 0.99 11.95 4.75
CA LYS A 138 -0.41 12.26 5.03
C LYS A 138 -1.08 11.12 5.77
N ALA A 139 -1.90 11.49 6.75
CA ALA A 139 -2.78 10.53 7.41
C ALA A 139 -3.87 10.05 6.44
N VAL A 140 -4.04 8.75 6.34
CA VAL A 140 -5.08 8.10 5.52
C VAL A 140 -5.85 7.08 6.36
N SER A 141 -7.11 6.85 5.98
CA SER A 141 -7.98 5.86 6.63
C SER A 141 -8.55 4.93 5.58
N LEU A 142 -8.33 3.63 5.74
CA LEU A 142 -8.71 2.60 4.80
C LEU A 142 -9.68 1.61 5.44
N THR A 143 -10.67 1.15 4.68
CA THR A 143 -11.49 -0.01 5.06
C THR A 143 -10.99 -1.22 4.29
N VAL A 144 -10.40 -2.17 5.01
CA VAL A 144 -9.77 -3.35 4.45
C VAL A 144 -10.68 -4.56 4.64
N LYS A 145 -10.87 -5.34 3.57
CA LYS A 145 -11.54 -6.63 3.61
C LYS A 145 -10.51 -7.75 3.64
N GLN A 146 -10.59 -8.59 4.66
CA GLN A 146 -9.77 -9.79 4.79
C GLN A 146 -10.55 -11.02 4.33
N THR A 147 -9.92 -11.88 3.55
CA THR A 147 -10.44 -13.19 3.14
C THR A 147 -9.28 -14.19 3.13
N GLY A 148 -9.22 -15.02 4.19
CA GLY A 148 -8.06 -15.89 4.42
C GLY A 148 -6.78 -15.06 4.60
N GLU A 149 -5.77 -15.32 3.80
CA GLU A 149 -4.48 -14.61 3.81
C GLU A 149 -4.48 -13.34 2.95
N SER A 150 -5.60 -13.00 2.32
CA SER A 150 -5.73 -11.85 1.40
C SER A 150 -6.39 -10.67 2.09
N TYR A 151 -5.82 -9.49 1.89
CA TYR A 151 -6.31 -8.19 2.34
C TYR A 151 -6.52 -7.29 1.13
N ALA A 152 -7.75 -6.86 0.92
CA ALA A 152 -8.11 -6.01 -0.22
C ALA A 152 -8.72 -4.69 0.25
N THR A 153 -8.36 -3.60 -0.40
CA THR A 153 -9.01 -2.31 -0.20
C THR A 153 -8.94 -1.48 -1.47
N HIS A 154 -9.90 -0.58 -1.61
CA HIS A 154 -9.93 0.45 -2.65
C HIS A 154 -9.91 1.81 -1.99
N THR A 155 -9.18 2.76 -2.58
CA THR A 155 -9.18 4.15 -2.13
C THR A 155 -8.93 5.11 -3.28
N VAL A 156 -9.19 6.39 -3.05
CA VAL A 156 -8.91 7.48 -3.98
C VAL A 156 -7.97 8.45 -3.29
N LEU A 157 -6.90 8.85 -3.99
CA LEU A 157 -5.96 9.86 -3.52
C LEU A 157 -5.89 11.00 -4.54
N LYS A 158 -5.60 12.22 -4.05
CA LYS A 158 -5.25 13.35 -4.91
C LYS A 158 -3.74 13.47 -5.01
N GLN A 159 -3.24 13.55 -6.22
CA GLN A 159 -1.81 13.72 -6.49
C GLN A 159 -1.28 15.02 -5.87
N THR A 160 -2.07 16.10 -5.95
CA THR A 160 -1.72 17.42 -5.39
C THR A 160 -1.60 17.42 -3.86
N ASP A 161 -2.28 16.52 -3.15
CA ASP A 161 -2.12 16.36 -1.70
C ASP A 161 -0.70 15.94 -1.30
N PHE A 162 0.03 15.30 -2.23
CA PHE A 162 1.41 14.86 -2.04
C PHE A 162 2.43 15.71 -2.82
N GLY A 163 2.03 16.93 -3.24
CA GLY A 163 2.93 17.83 -3.96
C GLY A 163 3.22 17.41 -5.41
N ILE A 164 2.52 16.41 -5.94
CA ILE A 164 2.64 15.98 -7.33
C ILE A 164 1.75 16.89 -8.20
N THR A 165 2.33 17.44 -9.26
CA THR A 165 1.55 18.20 -10.25
C THR A 165 1.09 17.26 -11.36
N PRO A 166 -0.24 17.06 -11.55
CA PRO A 166 -0.73 16.23 -12.64
C PRO A 166 -0.28 16.73 -14.02
N ILE A 167 0.12 15.80 -14.88
CA ILE A 167 0.58 16.13 -16.25
C ILE A 167 -0.51 16.86 -17.01
N SER A 168 -0.09 17.92 -17.72
CA SER A 168 -0.95 18.73 -18.59
C SER A 168 -0.23 18.99 -19.91
N ILE A 169 -0.89 18.69 -21.03
CA ILE A 169 -0.37 18.80 -22.39
C ILE A 169 -1.24 19.75 -23.20
N GLY A 170 -0.62 20.46 -24.16
CA GLY A 170 -1.33 21.35 -25.08
C GLY A 170 -2.06 22.51 -24.39
N GLY A 171 -1.42 23.14 -23.39
CA GLY A 171 -2.03 24.26 -22.66
C GLY A 171 -3.24 23.85 -21.81
N GLY A 172 -3.32 22.57 -21.40
CA GLY A 172 -4.41 22.06 -20.59
C GLY A 172 -5.55 21.42 -21.36
N MET A 173 -5.40 21.24 -22.67
CA MET A 173 -6.40 20.55 -23.49
C MET A 173 -6.49 19.06 -23.17
N ILE A 174 -5.38 18.45 -22.79
CA ILE A 174 -5.30 17.08 -22.25
C ILE A 174 -4.66 17.16 -20.87
N LYS A 175 -5.31 16.59 -19.87
CA LYS A 175 -4.81 16.55 -18.48
C LYS A 175 -4.96 15.18 -17.90
N VAL A 176 -4.05 14.79 -17.03
CA VAL A 176 -4.24 13.70 -16.07
C VAL A 176 -5.15 14.22 -14.96
N LYS A 177 -6.10 13.40 -14.50
CA LYS A 177 -6.91 13.72 -13.33
C LYS A 177 -6.03 13.80 -12.08
N ASP A 178 -6.35 14.74 -11.20
CA ASP A 178 -5.70 14.84 -9.90
C ASP A 178 -6.01 13.60 -9.03
N GLU A 179 -7.26 13.14 -9.09
CA GLU A 179 -7.69 11.94 -8.38
C GLU A 179 -7.26 10.68 -9.10
N VAL A 180 -6.54 9.80 -8.38
CA VAL A 180 -6.15 8.46 -8.81
C VAL A 180 -6.83 7.43 -7.91
N GLN A 181 -7.31 6.33 -8.52
CA GLN A 181 -7.92 5.22 -7.79
C GLN A 181 -6.87 4.14 -7.54
N LEU A 182 -6.84 3.60 -6.34
CA LEU A 182 -5.87 2.58 -5.94
C LEU A 182 -6.61 1.33 -5.45
N ASP A 183 -6.29 0.20 -6.07
CA ASP A 183 -6.73 -1.13 -5.65
C ASP A 183 -5.54 -1.85 -5.01
N PHE A 184 -5.69 -2.21 -3.75
CA PHE A 184 -4.70 -2.97 -3.00
C PHE A 184 -5.12 -4.44 -2.96
N GLN A 185 -4.18 -5.31 -3.27
CA GLN A 185 -4.29 -6.74 -3.09
C GLN A 185 -3.04 -7.21 -2.38
N ILE A 186 -3.13 -7.44 -1.08
CA ILE A 186 -2.00 -7.81 -0.22
C ILE A 186 -2.22 -9.22 0.31
N PHE A 187 -1.19 -10.02 0.31
CA PHE A 187 -1.17 -11.37 0.87
C PHE A 187 -0.14 -11.46 1.99
N ALA A 188 -0.54 -12.04 3.12
CA ALA A 188 0.40 -12.44 4.16
C ALA A 188 1.01 -13.79 3.80
N ARG A 189 2.30 -13.98 4.07
CA ARG A 189 2.92 -15.31 3.98
C ARG A 189 2.35 -16.21 5.08
N PRO A 190 2.04 -17.46 4.79
CA PRO A 190 1.75 -18.44 5.84
C PRO A 190 2.98 -18.61 6.75
N ASN A 191 2.72 -18.91 8.02
CA ASN A 191 3.78 -19.20 8.99
C ASN A 191 4.34 -20.59 8.74
#